data_5fc21e7e738e6703859ec6b82bd2e5a3
#
_entry.id   5fc21e7e738e6703859ec6b82bd2e5a3
#
_cell.length_a   1.000
_cell.length_b   1.000
_cell.length_c   1.000
_cell.angle_alpha   90.00
_cell.angle_beta   90.00
_cell.angle_gamma   90.00
#
_symmetry.space_group_name_H-M   'P 1'
#
loop_
_entity.id
_entity.type
_entity.pdbx_description
1 polymer ?
#
loop_
_entity_poly.entity_id
_entity_poly.type
_entity_poly.pdbx_seq_one_letter_code
_entity_poly.pdbx_strand_id
1 'polypeptide(L)'
;MCVFFQILESREMLTMDADECSKKVDEIARAKDKKKPDYDDMVKLGKALVGKKDVTDSGPCKETIKEVEEKWRELGDIIGERQNSNRARKQSLNAYEALREQVNTWLAKMERRLEDFDPVAVEQDLLKKQGDDLKPLIQEHTAYSKTIDKFNEIGMQYDAISRGGMENGSQSRRQSMSPRKPSMTPAGLGSRRSSAQPGKFSSAGQNSPRRESFAPMGMTAEPSPIQAQLNEANNRYDMIGLRLGDRDRDVSTMKEEVKVHLDNMKQILAFLEKQEKALPRADSVPSDKKEAEKQLKQIKAILDQLYENQPLLDETKVGIRDLIKKNPEAPGKEQLDDKLNQTVGRWKVRYFSFLTASSAAVLNVT
;
A
#
# COMPACT_ATOMS: atom_id res chain seq x y z
N MET A 1 16.76 -40.46 -36.93
CA MET A 1 17.40 -39.53 -35.97
C MET A 1 17.31 -38.07 -36.39
N CYS A 2 17.69 -37.68 -37.60
CA CYS A 2 17.65 -36.26 -38.06
C CYS A 2 16.27 -35.58 -37.89
N VAL A 3 15.15 -36.27 -38.11
CA VAL A 3 13.80 -35.72 -37.92
C VAL A 3 13.52 -35.35 -36.45
N PHE A 4 13.98 -36.14 -35.48
CA PHE A 4 13.79 -35.87 -34.08
C PHE A 4 14.59 -34.63 -33.61
N PHE A 5 15.83 -34.46 -34.10
CA PHE A 5 16.61 -33.24 -33.85
C PHE A 5 15.92 -32.01 -34.40
N GLN A 6 15.45 -32.05 -35.65
CA GLN A 6 14.73 -30.93 -36.27
C GLN A 6 13.47 -30.53 -35.50
N ILE A 7 12.71 -31.50 -34.99
CA ILE A 7 11.53 -31.21 -34.17
C ILE A 7 11.91 -30.60 -32.84
N LEU A 8 12.89 -31.18 -32.13
CA LEU A 8 13.32 -30.70 -30.78
C LEU A 8 13.99 -29.33 -30.83
N GLU A 9 14.66 -28.98 -31.92
CA GLU A 9 15.32 -27.67 -32.11
C GLU A 9 14.40 -26.66 -32.82
N SER A 10 13.20 -27.06 -33.23
CA SER A 10 12.29 -26.15 -33.93
C SER A 10 11.85 -24.98 -33.04
N ARG A 11 11.69 -23.82 -33.70
CA ARG A 11 11.18 -22.60 -33.02
C ARG A 11 9.75 -22.78 -32.50
N GLU A 12 8.97 -23.68 -33.12
CA GLU A 12 7.63 -24.04 -32.70
C GLU A 12 7.59 -24.65 -31.30
N MET A 13 8.58 -25.47 -30.95
CA MET A 13 8.70 -26.06 -29.61
C MET A 13 8.97 -25.01 -28.51
N LEU A 14 9.55 -23.86 -28.84
CA LEU A 14 9.81 -22.76 -27.90
C LEU A 14 8.58 -21.91 -27.64
N THR A 15 7.69 -21.78 -28.63
CA THR A 15 6.47 -20.96 -28.56
C THR A 15 5.23 -21.75 -28.13
N MET A 16 5.34 -23.07 -28.12
CA MET A 16 4.25 -23.98 -27.79
C MET A 16 3.89 -23.92 -26.29
N ASP A 17 2.63 -24.20 -25.98
CA ASP A 17 2.20 -24.38 -24.59
C ASP A 17 3.02 -25.47 -23.89
N ALA A 18 3.27 -25.29 -22.58
CA ALA A 18 4.14 -26.19 -21.81
C ALA A 18 3.62 -27.62 -21.74
N ASP A 19 2.30 -27.83 -21.69
CA ASP A 19 1.70 -29.16 -21.66
C ASP A 19 1.78 -29.85 -23.03
N GLU A 20 1.55 -29.11 -24.10
CA GLU A 20 1.67 -29.62 -25.47
C GLU A 20 3.13 -29.93 -25.82
N CYS A 21 4.05 -29.06 -25.43
CA CYS A 21 5.49 -29.28 -25.58
C CYS A 21 5.93 -30.54 -24.80
N SER A 22 5.46 -30.74 -23.57
CA SER A 22 5.75 -31.93 -22.77
C SER A 22 5.27 -33.21 -23.48
N LYS A 23 4.03 -33.23 -24.01
CA LYS A 23 3.50 -34.38 -24.75
C LYS A 23 4.36 -34.74 -25.94
N LYS A 24 4.76 -33.75 -26.76
CA LYS A 24 5.63 -33.96 -27.93
C LYS A 24 7.01 -34.51 -27.56
N VAL A 25 7.63 -33.94 -26.50
CA VAL A 25 8.94 -34.42 -26.02
C VAL A 25 8.84 -35.86 -25.50
N ASP A 26 7.76 -36.19 -24.79
CA ASP A 26 7.55 -37.55 -24.25
C ASP A 26 7.23 -38.56 -25.39
N GLU A 27 6.59 -38.12 -26.46
CA GLU A 27 6.38 -38.95 -27.66
C GLU A 27 7.73 -39.27 -28.36
N ILE A 28 8.61 -38.25 -28.49
CA ILE A 28 9.95 -38.46 -29.05
C ILE A 28 10.79 -39.37 -28.15
N ALA A 29 10.72 -39.18 -26.82
CA ALA A 29 11.40 -40.05 -25.87
C ALA A 29 10.96 -41.50 -26.02
N ARG A 30 9.64 -41.75 -26.06
CA ARG A 30 9.06 -43.11 -26.28
C ARG A 30 9.48 -43.68 -27.62
N ALA A 31 9.52 -42.86 -28.69
CA ALA A 31 9.95 -43.29 -30.01
C ALA A 31 11.43 -43.67 -30.05
N LYS A 32 12.30 -42.92 -29.30
CA LYS A 32 13.69 -43.26 -29.09
C LYS A 32 13.86 -44.58 -28.35
N ASP A 33 13.14 -44.77 -27.27
CA ASP A 33 13.19 -46.01 -26.46
C ASP A 33 12.74 -47.23 -27.27
N LYS A 34 11.69 -47.07 -28.09
CA LYS A 34 11.23 -48.13 -29.03
C LYS A 34 12.29 -48.52 -30.05
N LYS A 35 13.15 -47.58 -30.44
CA LYS A 35 14.24 -47.79 -31.39
C LYS A 35 15.56 -48.28 -30.76
N LYS A 36 15.60 -48.36 -29.44
CA LYS A 36 16.79 -48.77 -28.73
C LYS A 36 17.28 -50.16 -29.08
N PRO A 37 16.44 -51.22 -29.18
CA PRO A 37 16.88 -52.54 -29.62
C PRO A 37 17.53 -52.54 -30.99
N ASP A 38 16.91 -51.87 -31.97
CA ASP A 38 17.44 -51.75 -33.33
C ASP A 38 18.83 -51.04 -33.32
N TYR A 39 18.99 -50.04 -32.49
CA TYR A 39 20.26 -49.36 -32.29
C TYR A 39 21.33 -50.25 -31.64
N ASP A 40 20.98 -50.95 -30.59
CA ASP A 40 21.90 -51.87 -29.86
C ASP A 40 22.39 -52.97 -30.79
N ASP A 41 21.48 -53.55 -31.57
CA ASP A 41 21.80 -54.64 -32.55
C ASP A 41 22.70 -54.10 -33.68
N MET A 42 22.42 -52.90 -34.22
CA MET A 42 23.24 -52.28 -35.25
C MET A 42 24.65 -52.03 -34.76
N VAL A 43 24.82 -51.45 -33.56
CA VAL A 43 26.13 -51.17 -32.93
C VAL A 43 26.89 -52.47 -32.69
N LYS A 44 26.20 -53.54 -32.19
CA LYS A 44 26.76 -54.86 -31.93
C LYS A 44 27.29 -55.52 -33.23
N LEU A 45 26.47 -55.52 -34.25
CA LEU A 45 26.82 -56.06 -35.58
C LEU A 45 28.00 -55.28 -36.21
N GLY A 46 27.97 -53.95 -36.13
CA GLY A 46 29.07 -53.11 -36.59
C GLY A 46 30.38 -53.39 -35.88
N LYS A 47 30.36 -53.47 -34.54
CA LYS A 47 31.55 -53.85 -33.73
C LYS A 47 32.06 -55.25 -34.05
N ALA A 48 31.15 -56.22 -34.31
CA ALA A 48 31.51 -57.56 -34.71
C ALA A 48 32.18 -57.59 -36.12
N LEU A 49 31.69 -56.77 -37.05
CA LEU A 49 32.31 -56.62 -38.39
C LEU A 49 33.72 -56.04 -38.30
N VAL A 50 33.93 -54.99 -37.53
CA VAL A 50 35.23 -54.37 -37.28
C VAL A 50 36.24 -55.34 -36.66
N GLY A 51 35.79 -56.31 -35.87
CA GLY A 51 36.63 -57.32 -35.26
C GLY A 51 37.00 -58.52 -36.15
N LYS A 52 36.44 -58.64 -37.37
CA LYS A 52 36.79 -59.72 -38.30
C LYS A 52 38.10 -59.45 -39.00
N LYS A 53 39.00 -60.49 -39.03
CA LYS A 53 40.32 -60.40 -39.67
C LYS A 53 40.30 -60.27 -41.17
N ASP A 54 39.19 -60.59 -41.83
CA ASP A 54 39.00 -60.61 -43.29
C ASP A 54 38.54 -59.26 -43.85
N VAL A 55 38.33 -58.21 -43.01
CA VAL A 55 37.91 -56.86 -43.45
C VAL A 55 39.16 -56.05 -43.67
N THR A 56 39.50 -55.77 -44.92
CA THR A 56 40.73 -55.06 -45.36
C THR A 56 40.72 -53.59 -44.98
N ASP A 57 39.54 -52.93 -44.81
CA ASP A 57 39.43 -51.54 -44.31
C ASP A 57 38.23 -51.39 -43.36
N SER A 58 38.55 -51.43 -42.08
CA SER A 58 37.54 -51.25 -41.03
C SER A 58 37.37 -49.79 -40.55
N GLY A 59 38.13 -48.83 -41.12
CA GLY A 59 38.15 -47.42 -40.77
C GLY A 59 36.79 -46.75 -40.87
N PRO A 60 36.17 -46.73 -42.06
CA PRO A 60 34.84 -46.10 -42.27
C PRO A 60 33.75 -46.68 -41.38
N CYS A 61 33.77 -48.00 -41.11
CA CYS A 61 32.80 -48.64 -40.25
C CYS A 61 32.96 -48.21 -38.79
N LYS A 62 34.19 -48.03 -38.27
CA LYS A 62 34.45 -47.51 -36.92
C LYS A 62 33.98 -46.08 -36.75
N GLU A 63 34.22 -45.22 -37.73
CA GLU A 63 33.76 -43.83 -37.73
C GLU A 63 32.25 -43.75 -37.71
N THR A 64 31.56 -44.49 -38.59
CA THR A 64 30.09 -44.54 -38.63
C THR A 64 29.50 -45.01 -37.31
N ILE A 65 30.04 -46.05 -36.66
CA ILE A 65 29.61 -46.53 -35.38
C ILE A 65 29.77 -45.44 -34.34
N LYS A 66 30.90 -44.79 -34.30
CA LYS A 66 31.19 -43.67 -33.36
C LYS A 66 30.22 -42.51 -33.55
N GLU A 67 29.98 -42.09 -34.79
CA GLU A 67 29.00 -41.03 -35.11
C GLU A 67 27.57 -41.41 -34.69
N VAL A 68 27.16 -42.63 -34.87
CA VAL A 68 25.83 -43.10 -34.46
C VAL A 68 25.70 -43.17 -32.97
N GLU A 69 26.72 -43.65 -32.26
CA GLU A 69 26.75 -43.68 -30.78
C GLU A 69 26.70 -42.25 -30.21
N GLU A 70 27.45 -41.29 -30.83
CA GLU A 70 27.46 -39.91 -30.41
C GLU A 70 26.13 -39.22 -30.64
N LYS A 71 25.50 -39.38 -31.81
CA LYS A 71 24.18 -38.83 -32.13
C LYS A 71 23.06 -39.45 -31.28
N TRP A 72 23.18 -40.73 -30.93
CA TRP A 72 22.21 -41.37 -30.03
C TRP A 72 22.25 -40.78 -28.62
N ARG A 73 23.47 -40.50 -28.10
CA ARG A 73 23.68 -39.85 -26.82
C ARG A 73 23.18 -38.43 -26.85
N GLU A 74 23.61 -37.63 -27.85
CA GLU A 74 23.17 -36.25 -28.06
C GLU A 74 21.64 -36.10 -28.10
N LEU A 75 20.96 -36.97 -28.80
CA LEU A 75 19.49 -37.00 -28.81
C LEU A 75 18.92 -37.26 -27.40
N GLY A 76 19.54 -38.12 -26.61
CA GLY A 76 19.17 -38.35 -25.22
C GLY A 76 19.33 -37.13 -24.34
N ASP A 77 20.43 -36.46 -24.51
CA ASP A 77 20.78 -35.23 -23.75
C ASP A 77 19.79 -34.10 -24.07
N ILE A 78 19.50 -33.86 -25.36
CA ILE A 78 18.51 -32.85 -25.80
C ILE A 78 17.10 -33.17 -25.28
N ILE A 79 16.66 -34.44 -25.33
CA ILE A 79 15.36 -34.83 -24.75
C ILE A 79 15.32 -34.52 -23.26
N GLY A 80 16.37 -34.88 -22.51
CA GLY A 80 16.48 -34.63 -21.07
C GLY A 80 16.47 -33.14 -20.74
N GLU A 81 17.20 -32.33 -21.49
CA GLU A 81 17.21 -30.86 -21.35
C GLU A 81 15.82 -30.26 -21.59
N ARG A 82 15.14 -30.70 -22.66
CA ARG A 82 13.77 -30.21 -22.96
C ARG A 82 12.76 -30.63 -21.91
N GLN A 83 12.81 -31.86 -21.41
CA GLN A 83 11.95 -32.30 -20.30
C GLN A 83 12.18 -31.47 -19.03
N ASN A 84 13.43 -31.22 -18.68
CA ASN A 84 13.77 -30.41 -17.51
C ASN A 84 13.32 -28.96 -17.69
N SER A 85 13.54 -28.37 -18.86
CA SER A 85 13.09 -27.02 -19.19
C SER A 85 11.57 -26.89 -19.11
N ASN A 86 10.82 -27.82 -19.67
CA ASN A 86 9.36 -27.84 -19.62
C ASN A 86 8.85 -28.00 -18.17
N ARG A 87 9.48 -28.87 -17.37
CA ARG A 87 9.13 -29.02 -15.96
C ARG A 87 9.35 -27.72 -15.19
N ALA A 88 10.46 -27.06 -15.40
CA ALA A 88 10.76 -25.77 -14.78
C ALA A 88 9.74 -24.70 -15.19
N ARG A 89 9.40 -24.62 -16.50
CA ARG A 89 8.39 -23.71 -17.02
C ARG A 89 7.02 -23.94 -16.39
N LYS A 90 6.59 -25.18 -16.27
CA LYS A 90 5.30 -25.56 -15.64
C LYS A 90 5.29 -25.23 -14.14
N GLN A 91 6.38 -25.50 -13.44
CA GLN A 91 6.50 -25.14 -12.02
C GLN A 91 6.43 -23.62 -11.82
N SER A 92 7.10 -22.85 -12.69
CA SER A 92 7.08 -21.40 -12.63
C SER A 92 5.69 -20.83 -12.94
N LEU A 93 4.98 -21.41 -13.94
CA LEU A 93 3.58 -21.04 -14.24
C LEU A 93 2.67 -21.29 -13.04
N ASN A 94 2.71 -22.48 -12.47
CA ASN A 94 1.86 -22.84 -11.33
C ASN A 94 2.14 -21.92 -10.11
N ALA A 95 3.40 -21.59 -9.87
CA ALA A 95 3.78 -20.67 -8.80
C ALA A 95 3.26 -19.25 -9.05
N TYR A 96 3.33 -18.78 -10.30
CA TYR A 96 2.79 -17.48 -10.69
C TYR A 96 1.26 -17.44 -10.55
N GLU A 97 0.54 -18.45 -11.07
CA GLU A 97 -0.92 -18.48 -11.01
C GLU A 97 -1.45 -18.56 -9.57
N ALA A 98 -0.83 -19.39 -8.73
CA ALA A 98 -1.22 -19.48 -7.33
C ALA A 98 -1.03 -18.14 -6.59
N LEU A 99 0.08 -17.45 -6.86
CA LEU A 99 0.34 -16.16 -6.23
C LEU A 99 -0.54 -15.05 -6.80
N ARG A 100 -0.85 -15.09 -8.11
CA ARG A 100 -1.81 -14.19 -8.76
C ARG A 100 -3.19 -14.28 -8.13
N GLU A 101 -3.68 -15.49 -7.92
CA GLU A 101 -4.97 -15.72 -7.26
C GLU A 101 -4.98 -15.18 -5.83
N GLN A 102 -3.92 -15.44 -5.08
CA GLN A 102 -3.75 -14.92 -3.72
C GLN A 102 -3.77 -13.38 -3.70
N VAL A 103 -3.02 -12.74 -4.61
CA VAL A 103 -2.94 -11.28 -4.71
C VAL A 103 -4.29 -10.69 -5.09
N ASN A 104 -4.95 -11.22 -6.12
CA ASN A 104 -6.25 -10.73 -6.56
C ASN A 104 -7.33 -10.86 -5.49
N THR A 105 -7.33 -11.98 -4.76
CA THR A 105 -8.26 -12.21 -3.65
C THR A 105 -8.04 -11.20 -2.54
N TRP A 106 -6.79 -10.93 -2.18
CA TRP A 106 -6.47 -9.93 -1.17
C TRP A 106 -6.84 -8.51 -1.62
N LEU A 107 -6.51 -8.12 -2.85
CA LEU A 107 -6.87 -6.81 -3.42
C LEU A 107 -8.39 -6.60 -3.38
N ALA A 108 -9.16 -7.58 -3.87
CA ALA A 108 -10.64 -7.50 -3.87
C ALA A 108 -11.21 -7.39 -2.44
N LYS A 109 -10.61 -8.10 -1.47
CA LYS A 109 -11.00 -7.98 -0.06
C LYS A 109 -10.73 -6.59 0.50
N MET A 110 -9.57 -6.01 0.19
CA MET A 110 -9.23 -4.66 0.66
C MET A 110 -10.09 -3.58 0.01
N GLU A 111 -10.36 -3.70 -1.28
CA GLU A 111 -11.26 -2.79 -2.02
C GLU A 111 -12.65 -2.76 -1.40
N ARG A 112 -13.25 -3.92 -1.10
CA ARG A 112 -14.55 -4.00 -0.40
C ARG A 112 -14.52 -3.33 0.97
N ARG A 113 -13.47 -3.60 1.77
CA ARG A 113 -13.34 -2.97 3.11
C ARG A 113 -13.23 -1.45 3.03
N LEU A 114 -12.68 -0.92 1.93
CA LEU A 114 -12.63 0.53 1.68
C LEU A 114 -13.98 1.10 1.21
N GLU A 115 -14.77 0.31 0.49
CA GLU A 115 -16.13 0.68 0.07
C GLU A 115 -17.12 0.67 1.24
N ASP A 116 -16.91 -0.23 2.20
CA ASP A 116 -17.76 -0.38 3.39
C ASP A 116 -17.53 0.72 4.45
N PHE A 117 -16.58 1.65 4.23
CA PHE A 117 -16.37 2.73 5.20
C PHE A 117 -17.49 3.75 5.17
N ASP A 118 -18.09 3.99 6.36
CA ASP A 118 -18.99 5.11 6.58
C ASP A 118 -18.30 6.45 6.26
N PRO A 119 -19.05 7.51 5.94
CA PRO A 119 -18.51 8.86 5.85
C PRO A 119 -17.69 9.26 7.08
N VAL A 120 -16.76 10.22 6.94
CA VAL A 120 -16.01 10.72 8.10
C VAL A 120 -16.94 11.32 9.12
N ALA A 121 -16.87 10.85 10.35
CA ALA A 121 -17.71 11.32 11.45
C ALA A 121 -17.36 12.76 11.85
N VAL A 122 -18.29 13.44 12.52
CA VAL A 122 -18.09 14.77 13.14
C VAL A 122 -18.25 14.72 14.67
N GLU A 123 -18.20 13.53 15.25
CA GLU A 123 -18.26 13.26 16.68
C GLU A 123 -16.95 12.62 17.15
N GLN A 124 -16.43 13.04 18.32
CA GLN A 124 -15.09 12.73 18.79
C GLN A 124 -14.84 11.22 18.99
N ASP A 125 -15.78 10.51 19.59
CA ASP A 125 -15.64 9.08 19.88
C ASP A 125 -15.75 8.24 18.61
N LEU A 126 -16.61 8.64 17.68
CA LEU A 126 -16.74 8.00 16.37
C LEU A 126 -15.49 8.23 15.52
N LEU A 127 -14.92 9.45 15.52
CA LEU A 127 -13.65 9.75 14.85
C LEU A 127 -12.49 8.94 15.41
N LYS A 128 -12.45 8.78 16.74
CA LYS A 128 -11.45 7.94 17.38
C LYS A 128 -11.61 6.49 16.93
N LYS A 129 -12.83 5.95 16.92
CA LYS A 129 -13.11 4.60 16.44
C LYS A 129 -12.73 4.42 14.98
N GLN A 130 -13.13 5.34 14.10
CA GLN A 130 -12.75 5.30 12.68
C GLN A 130 -11.23 5.28 12.48
N GLY A 131 -10.48 6.10 13.23
CA GLY A 131 -9.02 6.08 13.19
C GLY A 131 -8.40 4.79 13.73
N ASP A 132 -8.99 4.20 14.78
CA ASP A 132 -8.51 2.93 15.33
C ASP A 132 -8.83 1.74 14.40
N ASP A 133 -9.96 1.76 13.69
CA ASP A 133 -10.33 0.76 12.68
C ASP A 133 -9.46 0.85 11.42
N LEU A 134 -8.95 2.04 11.08
CA LEU A 134 -8.11 2.28 9.91
C LEU A 134 -6.66 1.79 10.07
N LYS A 135 -6.11 1.93 11.27
CA LYS A 135 -4.71 1.56 11.58
C LYS A 135 -4.34 0.14 11.17
N PRO A 136 -5.11 -0.91 11.55
CA PRO A 136 -4.78 -2.29 11.16
C PRO A 136 -4.82 -2.48 9.64
N LEU A 137 -5.67 -1.75 8.90
CA LEU A 137 -5.73 -1.81 7.45
C LEU A 137 -4.48 -1.23 6.79
N ILE A 138 -4.01 -0.09 7.30
CA ILE A 138 -2.76 0.53 6.84
C ILE A 138 -1.57 -0.39 7.12
N GLN A 139 -1.54 -1.03 8.30
CA GLN A 139 -0.51 -2.00 8.65
C GLN A 139 -0.57 -3.25 7.76
N GLU A 140 -1.77 -3.80 7.52
CA GLU A 140 -1.99 -4.94 6.62
C GLU A 140 -1.51 -4.61 5.20
N HIS A 141 -1.88 -3.44 4.66
CA HIS A 141 -1.43 -2.97 3.35
C HIS A 141 0.09 -2.86 3.29
N THR A 142 0.71 -2.21 4.28
CA THR A 142 2.17 -2.05 4.34
C THR A 142 2.88 -3.40 4.42
N ALA A 143 2.39 -4.34 5.23
CA ALA A 143 2.96 -5.67 5.36
C ALA A 143 2.84 -6.49 4.06
N TYR A 144 1.78 -6.28 3.29
CA TYR A 144 1.51 -7.00 2.05
C TYR A 144 2.44 -6.60 0.90
N SER A 145 3.18 -5.50 1.00
CA SER A 145 4.15 -5.05 -0.02
C SER A 145 5.15 -6.14 -0.41
N LYS A 146 5.59 -6.95 0.57
CA LYS A 146 6.51 -8.08 0.33
C LYS A 146 5.89 -9.16 -0.57
N THR A 147 4.59 -9.36 -0.46
CA THR A 147 3.87 -10.32 -1.31
C THR A 147 3.74 -9.78 -2.73
N ILE A 148 3.48 -8.49 -2.88
CA ILE A 148 3.46 -7.81 -4.18
C ILE A 148 4.86 -7.86 -4.83
N ASP A 149 5.92 -7.62 -4.07
CA ASP A 149 7.30 -7.72 -4.58
C ASP A 149 7.61 -9.13 -5.09
N LYS A 150 7.23 -10.15 -4.31
CA LYS A 150 7.38 -11.55 -4.70
C LYS A 150 6.54 -11.91 -5.92
N PHE A 151 5.32 -11.37 -6.03
CA PHE A 151 4.47 -11.57 -7.20
C PHE A 151 5.11 -10.99 -8.46
N ASN A 152 5.65 -9.78 -8.38
CA ASN A 152 6.37 -9.15 -9.47
C ASN A 152 7.61 -9.96 -9.88
N GLU A 153 8.40 -10.42 -8.92
CA GLU A 153 9.59 -11.24 -9.18
C GLU A 153 9.24 -12.53 -9.91
N ILE A 154 8.28 -13.31 -9.39
CA ILE A 154 7.86 -14.58 -9.99
C ILE A 154 7.23 -14.34 -11.37
N GLY A 155 6.41 -13.29 -11.52
CA GLY A 155 5.79 -12.94 -12.80
C GLY A 155 6.83 -12.57 -13.87
N MET A 156 7.84 -11.76 -13.52
CA MET A 156 8.92 -11.42 -14.43
C MET A 156 9.78 -12.65 -14.81
N GLN A 157 10.06 -13.53 -13.84
CA GLN A 157 10.78 -14.77 -14.12
C GLN A 157 10.01 -15.68 -15.08
N TYR A 158 8.69 -15.82 -14.87
CA TYR A 158 7.83 -16.60 -15.75
C TYR A 158 7.72 -15.97 -17.15
N ASP A 159 7.58 -14.64 -17.25
CA ASP A 159 7.54 -13.93 -18.53
C ASP A 159 8.84 -14.14 -19.33
N ALA A 160 10.00 -14.06 -18.67
CA ALA A 160 11.29 -14.32 -19.28
C ALA A 160 11.43 -15.75 -19.80
N ILE A 161 11.01 -16.75 -19.01
CA ILE A 161 11.02 -18.17 -19.42
C ILE A 161 10.07 -18.38 -20.59
N SER A 162 8.88 -17.77 -20.59
CA SER A 162 7.87 -17.90 -21.62
C SER A 162 8.30 -17.34 -22.98
N ARG A 163 9.15 -16.30 -22.97
CA ARG A 163 9.70 -15.67 -24.18
C ARG A 163 10.94 -16.34 -24.73
N GLY A 164 11.34 -17.48 -24.19
CA GLY A 164 12.56 -18.19 -24.65
C GLY A 164 13.86 -17.62 -24.12
N GLY A 165 13.81 -16.83 -23.05
CA GLY A 165 14.98 -16.22 -22.41
C GLY A 165 15.89 -17.18 -21.63
N MET A 166 15.85 -18.51 -21.89
CA MET A 166 16.72 -19.48 -21.25
C MET A 166 18.10 -19.64 -21.88
N GLU A 167 18.50 -18.79 -22.83
CA GLU A 167 19.79 -18.94 -23.48
C GLU A 167 21.00 -18.32 -22.75
N ASN A 168 20.92 -17.94 -21.48
CA ASN A 168 22.13 -17.44 -20.79
C ASN A 168 22.18 -17.72 -19.28
N GLY A 169 21.84 -18.94 -18.87
CA GLY A 169 22.12 -19.40 -17.49
C GLY A 169 23.60 -19.53 -17.13
N SER A 170 24.52 -19.43 -18.10
CA SER A 170 25.98 -19.65 -17.88
C SER A 170 26.81 -18.36 -17.80
N GLN A 171 26.32 -17.20 -18.20
CA GLN A 171 27.12 -15.98 -18.15
C GLN A 171 26.76 -15.00 -17.01
N SER A 172 25.59 -15.11 -16.40
CA SER A 172 25.20 -14.21 -15.30
C SER A 172 25.83 -14.54 -13.94
N ARG A 173 26.52 -15.66 -13.80
CA ARG A 173 27.17 -16.06 -12.54
C ARG A 173 28.54 -15.44 -12.27
N ARG A 174 29.06 -14.60 -13.17
CA ARG A 174 30.41 -14.00 -13.02
C ARG A 174 30.43 -12.49 -12.72
N GLN A 175 29.31 -11.82 -12.53
CA GLN A 175 29.29 -10.38 -12.20
C GLN A 175 28.60 -10.02 -10.89
N SER A 176 28.50 -10.95 -9.95
CA SER A 176 28.07 -10.60 -8.61
C SER A 176 29.15 -10.98 -7.62
N MET A 177 29.56 -9.98 -6.83
CA MET A 177 30.37 -10.06 -5.62
C MET A 177 31.86 -9.72 -5.74
N SER A 178 32.12 -8.42 -5.81
CA SER A 178 33.27 -7.85 -5.08
C SER A 178 32.72 -7.05 -3.89
N PRO A 179 33.02 -7.40 -2.63
CA PRO A 179 32.62 -6.60 -1.49
C PRO A 179 33.54 -5.37 -1.43
N ARG A 180 32.99 -4.18 -1.70
CA ARG A 180 33.66 -2.93 -1.37
C ARG A 180 33.69 -2.78 0.15
N LYS A 181 34.89 -2.90 0.72
CA LYS A 181 35.19 -2.50 2.09
C LYS A 181 34.86 -1.03 2.28
N PRO A 182 34.24 -0.63 3.41
CA PRO A 182 34.12 0.78 3.76
C PRO A 182 35.49 1.31 4.16
N SER A 183 35.97 2.28 3.42
CA SER A 183 37.15 3.09 3.79
C SER A 183 36.72 4.06 4.89
N MET A 184 37.20 3.78 6.10
CA MET A 184 37.23 4.75 7.18
C MET A 184 38.40 5.71 6.94
N THR A 185 38.14 7.00 6.87
CA THR A 185 39.11 8.03 7.21
C THR A 185 38.49 9.02 8.20
N PRO A 186 39.22 9.40 9.26
CA PRO A 186 38.69 10.23 10.33
C PRO A 186 39.06 11.70 10.18
N ALA A 187 38.25 12.55 10.85
CA ALA A 187 38.59 13.82 11.45
C ALA A 187 38.91 15.04 10.57
N GLY A 188 38.10 16.05 10.75
CA GLY A 188 38.40 17.44 10.43
C GLY A 188 37.44 18.37 11.16
N LEU A 189 37.84 18.81 12.36
CA LEU A 189 37.24 19.89 13.16
C LEU A 189 37.17 21.18 12.32
N GLY A 190 36.03 21.88 12.38
CA GLY A 190 35.87 23.21 11.81
C GLY A 190 34.61 23.90 12.29
N SER A 191 34.70 24.47 13.50
CA SER A 191 33.77 25.43 14.08
C SER A 191 33.63 26.67 13.19
N ARG A 192 32.39 27.12 12.89
CA ARG A 192 32.04 28.56 12.85
C ARG A 192 30.54 28.80 12.98
N ARG A 193 30.25 29.62 13.98
CA ARG A 193 28.96 30.31 14.26
C ARG A 193 28.54 31.20 13.07
N SER A 194 27.24 31.32 12.79
CA SER A 194 26.49 32.58 13.02
C SER A 194 25.08 32.53 12.42
N SER A 195 24.21 33.04 13.23
CA SER A 195 23.06 33.93 13.02
C SER A 195 21.78 33.38 12.40
N ALA A 196 20.80 33.53 13.25
CA ALA A 196 19.37 33.37 13.06
C ALA A 196 18.79 34.29 11.99
N GLN A 197 17.83 33.78 11.22
CA GLN A 197 16.59 34.52 10.89
C GLN A 197 15.43 33.56 10.59
N PRO A 198 14.21 33.90 11.01
CA PRO A 198 13.04 33.03 10.86
C PRO A 198 12.32 33.32 9.56
N GLY A 199 11.94 32.29 8.84
CA GLY A 199 11.17 32.52 7.63
C GLY A 199 10.69 31.25 6.95
N LYS A 200 9.38 31.04 7.02
CA LYS A 200 8.53 30.25 6.13
C LYS A 200 8.53 28.73 6.34
N PHE A 201 7.47 28.30 6.98
CA PHE A 201 6.91 26.96 6.89
C PHE A 201 6.75 26.55 5.44
N SER A 202 7.60 25.66 4.98
CA SER A 202 7.34 24.85 3.78
C SER A 202 6.95 23.48 4.26
N SER A 203 5.72 23.15 3.95
CA SER A 203 5.14 21.81 4.03
C SER A 203 6.14 20.80 3.47
N ALA A 204 6.78 20.03 4.34
CA ALA A 204 7.60 18.90 3.97
C ALA A 204 6.66 17.78 3.52
N GLY A 205 6.43 17.69 2.21
CA GLY A 205 5.89 16.51 1.60
C GLY A 205 6.78 15.33 1.93
N GLN A 206 6.22 14.35 2.62
CA GLN A 206 6.85 13.05 2.79
C GLN A 206 6.99 12.43 1.40
N ASN A 207 8.21 12.47 0.87
CA ASN A 207 8.62 11.67 -0.27
C ASN A 207 8.57 10.19 0.14
N SER A 208 7.44 9.56 -0.11
CA SER A 208 7.46 8.13 -0.36
C SER A 208 8.35 7.91 -1.58
N PRO A 209 9.31 6.98 -1.56
CA PRO A 209 10.10 6.68 -2.73
C PRO A 209 9.12 6.21 -3.82
N ARG A 210 8.88 7.10 -4.78
CA ARG A 210 8.20 6.79 -6.02
C ARG A 210 8.98 5.62 -6.60
N ARG A 211 8.38 4.41 -6.59
CA ARG A 211 8.89 3.29 -7.35
C ARG A 211 8.97 3.78 -8.79
N GLU A 212 10.18 4.10 -9.23
CA GLU A 212 10.43 4.35 -10.64
C GLU A 212 9.98 3.10 -11.37
N SER A 213 8.91 3.24 -12.13
CA SER A 213 8.56 2.24 -13.13
C SER A 213 9.75 2.13 -14.05
N PHE A 214 10.52 1.05 -13.92
CA PHE A 214 11.56 0.69 -14.85
C PHE A 214 10.90 0.44 -16.21
N ALA A 215 10.74 1.51 -16.97
CA ALA A 215 10.52 1.41 -18.40
C ALA A 215 11.91 1.20 -19.01
N PRO A 216 12.22 0.03 -19.58
CA PRO A 216 13.44 -0.12 -20.36
C PRO A 216 13.35 0.80 -21.58
N MET A 217 14.28 1.76 -21.66
CA MET A 217 14.45 2.59 -22.84
C MET A 217 14.62 1.71 -24.08
N GLY A 218 13.70 1.86 -25.02
CA GLY A 218 13.85 1.42 -26.40
C GLY A 218 13.28 0.04 -26.70
N MET A 219 11.96 -0.02 -26.84
CA MET A 219 11.21 -0.79 -27.82
C MET A 219 9.74 -0.56 -27.56
N THR A 220 9.00 -0.08 -28.55
CA THR A 220 7.52 0.01 -28.57
C THR A 220 6.91 -1.38 -28.78
N ALA A 221 7.34 -2.37 -28.01
CA ALA A 221 6.69 -3.66 -27.97
C ALA A 221 5.53 -3.56 -26.96
N GLU A 222 4.33 -3.93 -27.37
CA GLU A 222 3.20 -4.06 -26.45
C GLU A 222 3.60 -4.91 -25.24
N PRO A 223 3.20 -4.50 -24.02
CA PRO A 223 3.51 -5.26 -22.82
C PRO A 223 2.94 -6.68 -22.95
N SER A 224 3.70 -7.67 -22.50
CA SER A 224 3.18 -9.04 -22.49
C SER A 224 1.90 -9.13 -21.64
N PRO A 225 1.05 -10.13 -21.88
CA PRO A 225 -0.14 -10.36 -21.05
C PRO A 225 0.21 -10.47 -19.55
N ILE A 226 1.37 -11.03 -19.24
CA ILE A 226 1.85 -11.16 -17.85
C ILE A 226 2.25 -9.79 -17.29
N GLN A 227 3.00 -9.00 -18.05
CA GLN A 227 3.35 -7.63 -17.64
C GLN A 227 2.11 -6.76 -17.45
N ALA A 228 1.08 -6.91 -18.29
CA ALA A 228 -0.18 -6.22 -18.11
C ALA A 228 -0.87 -6.60 -16.80
N GLN A 229 -0.90 -7.89 -16.45
CA GLN A 229 -1.47 -8.38 -15.19
C GLN A 229 -0.67 -7.90 -13.96
N LEU A 230 0.66 -7.87 -14.04
CA LEU A 230 1.50 -7.33 -12.98
C LEU A 230 1.22 -5.84 -12.77
N ASN A 231 1.15 -5.06 -13.84
CA ASN A 231 0.87 -3.63 -13.80
C ASN A 231 -0.53 -3.36 -13.21
N GLU A 232 -1.54 -4.13 -13.61
CA GLU A 232 -2.89 -4.02 -13.06
C GLU A 232 -2.91 -4.25 -11.54
N ALA A 233 -2.30 -5.32 -11.07
CA ALA A 233 -2.23 -5.63 -9.65
C ALA A 233 -1.46 -4.56 -8.85
N ASN A 234 -0.35 -4.05 -9.39
CA ASN A 234 0.42 -2.96 -8.78
C ASN A 234 -0.42 -1.67 -8.70
N ASN A 235 -1.11 -1.30 -9.78
CA ASN A 235 -1.97 -0.12 -9.80
C ASN A 235 -3.09 -0.22 -8.75
N ARG A 236 -3.75 -1.37 -8.64
CA ARG A 236 -4.78 -1.62 -7.62
C ARG A 236 -4.20 -1.51 -6.20
N TYR A 237 -3.03 -2.11 -5.97
CA TYR A 237 -2.33 -2.01 -4.69
C TYR A 237 -2.00 -0.57 -4.32
N ASP A 238 -1.45 0.21 -5.24
CA ASP A 238 -1.11 1.61 -5.04
C ASP A 238 -2.35 2.48 -4.80
N MET A 239 -3.45 2.22 -5.53
CA MET A 239 -4.73 2.90 -5.33
C MET A 239 -5.35 2.62 -3.96
N ILE A 240 -5.25 1.39 -3.46
CA ILE A 240 -5.66 1.04 -2.09
C ILE A 240 -4.84 1.86 -1.09
N GLY A 241 -3.53 1.93 -1.26
CA GLY A 241 -2.65 2.71 -0.40
C GLY A 241 -2.99 4.20 -0.38
N LEU A 242 -3.26 4.79 -1.55
CA LEU A 242 -3.70 6.19 -1.67
C LEU A 242 -5.03 6.42 -0.94
N ARG A 243 -6.05 5.58 -1.18
CA ARG A 243 -7.37 5.70 -0.54
C ARG A 243 -7.28 5.56 0.99
N LEU A 244 -6.45 4.66 1.50
CA LEU A 244 -6.18 4.51 2.94
C LEU A 244 -5.51 5.77 3.51
N GLY A 245 -4.52 6.31 2.82
CA GLY A 245 -3.80 7.51 3.23
C GLY A 245 -4.67 8.77 3.20
N ASP A 246 -5.52 8.93 2.19
CA ASP A 246 -6.47 10.04 2.12
C ASP A 246 -7.49 9.94 3.24
N ARG A 247 -8.03 8.74 3.49
CA ARG A 247 -8.98 8.52 4.57
C ARG A 247 -8.38 8.81 5.95
N ASP A 248 -7.14 8.40 6.21
CA ASP A 248 -6.45 8.67 7.48
C ASP A 248 -6.23 10.17 7.68
N ARG A 249 -5.89 10.88 6.60
CA ARG A 249 -5.76 12.34 6.62
C ARG A 249 -7.09 13.02 6.91
N ASP A 250 -8.17 12.60 6.25
CA ASP A 250 -9.51 13.17 6.42
C ASP A 250 -10.01 12.99 7.86
N VAL A 251 -9.87 11.78 8.41
CA VAL A 251 -10.23 11.48 9.81
C VAL A 251 -9.38 12.30 10.79
N SER A 252 -8.08 12.43 10.53
CA SER A 252 -7.18 13.20 11.39
C SER A 252 -7.48 14.70 11.34
N THR A 253 -7.74 15.25 10.16
CA THR A 253 -8.10 16.67 9.97
C THR A 253 -9.42 16.97 10.67
N MET A 254 -10.45 16.14 10.44
CA MET A 254 -11.75 16.29 11.07
C MET A 254 -11.67 16.21 12.60
N LYS A 255 -10.83 15.31 13.11
CA LYS A 255 -10.61 15.18 14.55
C LYS A 255 -10.04 16.46 15.19
N GLU A 256 -9.08 17.10 14.53
CA GLU A 256 -8.52 18.38 15.04
C GLU A 256 -9.55 19.52 14.91
N GLU A 257 -10.31 19.61 13.81
CA GLU A 257 -11.36 20.62 13.65
C GLU A 257 -12.45 20.47 14.73
N VAL A 258 -12.98 19.27 14.91
CA VAL A 258 -14.00 18.99 15.96
C VAL A 258 -13.45 19.28 17.35
N LYS A 259 -12.19 18.92 17.63
CA LYS A 259 -11.55 19.17 18.91
C LYS A 259 -11.49 20.66 19.25
N VAL A 260 -11.10 21.50 18.29
CA VAL A 260 -11.05 22.97 18.49
C VAL A 260 -12.43 23.49 18.92
N HIS A 261 -13.49 23.08 18.22
CA HIS A 261 -14.85 23.52 18.57
C HIS A 261 -15.34 22.99 19.94
N LEU A 262 -15.01 21.73 20.28
CA LEU A 262 -15.33 21.15 21.59
C LEU A 262 -14.57 21.85 22.71
N ASP A 263 -13.31 22.20 22.51
CA ASP A 263 -12.50 22.91 23.51
C ASP A 263 -13.02 24.35 23.69
N ASN A 264 -13.41 25.04 22.62
CA ASN A 264 -14.09 26.33 22.70
C ASN A 264 -15.39 26.23 23.52
N MET A 265 -16.26 25.24 23.25
CA MET A 265 -17.48 25.02 24.04
C MET A 265 -17.18 24.75 25.51
N LYS A 266 -16.14 23.93 25.82
CA LYS A 266 -15.72 23.70 27.21
C LYS A 266 -15.24 24.99 27.88
N GLN A 267 -14.49 25.83 27.17
CA GLN A 267 -14.03 27.12 27.66
C GLN A 267 -15.21 28.06 27.99
N ILE A 268 -16.19 28.14 27.08
CA ILE A 268 -17.42 28.90 27.28
C ILE A 268 -18.20 28.41 28.48
N LEU A 269 -18.40 27.09 28.63
CA LEU A 269 -19.12 26.48 29.74
C LEU A 269 -18.40 26.70 31.08
N ALA A 270 -17.06 26.57 31.11
CA ALA A 270 -16.26 26.84 32.31
C ALA A 270 -16.33 28.31 32.70
N PHE A 271 -16.31 29.22 31.71
CA PHE A 271 -16.51 30.64 31.96
C PHE A 271 -17.88 30.91 32.58
N LEU A 272 -18.97 30.38 31.99
CA LEU A 272 -20.34 30.54 32.55
C LEU A 272 -20.43 30.01 33.99
N GLU A 273 -19.84 28.85 34.27
CA GLU A 273 -19.85 28.25 35.62
C GLU A 273 -19.08 29.12 36.65
N LYS A 274 -17.97 29.74 36.22
CA LYS A 274 -17.26 30.70 37.07
C LYS A 274 -18.10 31.94 37.39
N GLN A 275 -18.83 32.46 36.39
CA GLN A 275 -19.71 33.60 36.57
C GLN A 275 -20.94 33.26 37.44
N GLU A 276 -21.48 32.04 37.34
CA GLU A 276 -22.55 31.54 38.22
C GLU A 276 -22.16 31.55 39.68
N LYS A 277 -20.91 31.16 39.98
CA LYS A 277 -20.38 31.15 41.36
C LYS A 277 -20.10 32.55 41.91
N ALA A 278 -19.89 33.53 41.02
CA ALA A 278 -19.59 34.91 41.39
C ALA A 278 -20.84 35.77 41.64
N LEU A 279 -22.03 35.26 41.23
CA LEU A 279 -23.32 35.95 41.48
C LEU A 279 -23.66 35.97 42.98
N PRO A 280 -24.05 37.13 43.52
CA PRO A 280 -24.74 37.21 44.80
C PRO A 280 -26.01 36.34 44.74
N ARG A 281 -26.33 35.58 45.80
CA ARG A 281 -27.55 34.80 45.86
C ARG A 281 -28.75 35.72 45.60
N ALA A 282 -29.65 35.31 44.68
CA ALA A 282 -30.83 36.09 44.29
C ALA A 282 -31.72 36.50 45.50
N ASP A 283 -31.59 35.80 46.63
CA ASP A 283 -32.34 36.04 47.87
C ASP A 283 -31.65 37.10 48.79
N SER A 284 -30.47 37.58 48.45
CA SER A 284 -29.82 38.66 49.22
C SER A 284 -30.27 40.02 48.69
N VAL A 285 -31.42 40.48 49.19
CA VAL A 285 -31.85 41.88 49.02
C VAL A 285 -30.79 42.74 49.74
N PRO A 286 -30.11 43.69 49.04
CA PRO A 286 -29.09 44.53 49.67
C PRO A 286 -29.71 45.29 50.84
N SER A 287 -29.04 45.24 52.00
CA SER A 287 -29.51 45.86 53.23
C SER A 287 -29.32 47.37 53.22
N ASP A 288 -28.43 47.91 52.40
CA ASP A 288 -28.19 49.34 52.27
C ASP A 288 -27.78 49.72 50.83
N LYS A 289 -27.81 51.03 50.53
CA LYS A 289 -27.46 51.59 49.21
C LYS A 289 -26.03 51.26 48.75
N LYS A 290 -25.08 51.19 49.68
CA LYS A 290 -23.65 50.90 49.36
C LYS A 290 -23.47 49.45 48.90
N GLU A 291 -24.21 48.53 49.48
CA GLU A 291 -24.21 47.12 49.09
C GLU A 291 -24.89 46.92 47.74
N ALA A 292 -25.97 47.65 47.45
CA ALA A 292 -26.61 47.67 46.15
C ALA A 292 -25.71 48.21 45.05
N GLU A 293 -24.96 49.31 45.31
CA GLU A 293 -23.98 49.86 44.36
C GLU A 293 -22.82 48.86 44.09
N LYS A 294 -22.36 48.16 45.12
CA LYS A 294 -21.31 47.13 44.97
C LYS A 294 -21.79 45.94 44.11
N GLN A 295 -23.01 45.45 44.38
CA GLN A 295 -23.61 44.37 43.58
C GLN A 295 -23.82 44.81 42.14
N LEU A 296 -24.30 46.03 41.90
CA LEU A 296 -24.50 46.58 40.54
C LEU A 296 -23.12 46.64 39.78
N LYS A 297 -22.06 47.06 40.46
CA LYS A 297 -20.72 47.10 39.87
C LYS A 297 -20.22 45.70 39.52
N GLN A 298 -20.46 44.69 40.37
CA GLN A 298 -20.11 43.29 40.08
C GLN A 298 -20.89 42.74 38.89
N ILE A 299 -22.21 42.95 38.83
CA ILE A 299 -23.06 42.49 37.73
C ILE A 299 -22.64 43.14 36.40
N LYS A 300 -22.33 44.47 36.42
CA LYS A 300 -21.83 45.17 35.21
C LYS A 300 -20.52 44.55 34.74
N ALA A 301 -19.58 44.26 35.63
CA ALA A 301 -18.31 43.65 35.29
C ALA A 301 -18.48 42.24 34.69
N ILE A 302 -19.46 41.47 35.15
CA ILE A 302 -19.83 40.16 34.58
C ILE A 302 -20.41 40.31 33.18
N LEU A 303 -21.31 41.30 32.97
CA LEU A 303 -21.89 41.60 31.65
C LEU A 303 -20.80 42.03 30.64
N ASP A 304 -19.84 42.85 31.05
CA ASP A 304 -18.71 43.27 30.23
C ASP A 304 -17.88 42.02 29.78
N GLN A 305 -17.59 41.11 30.72
CA GLN A 305 -16.90 39.86 30.40
C GLN A 305 -17.71 38.93 29.50
N LEU A 306 -19.05 38.91 29.58
CA LEU A 306 -19.92 38.20 28.63
C LEU A 306 -19.82 38.80 27.23
N TYR A 307 -19.82 40.13 27.11
CA TYR A 307 -19.61 40.80 25.82
C TYR A 307 -18.24 40.49 25.22
N GLU A 308 -17.19 40.43 26.02
CA GLU A 308 -15.83 40.06 25.58
C GLU A 308 -15.74 38.62 25.08
N ASN A 309 -16.54 37.68 25.63
CA ASN A 309 -16.55 36.26 25.26
C ASN A 309 -17.62 35.93 24.19
N GLN A 310 -18.53 36.87 23.85
CA GLN A 310 -19.55 36.66 22.82
C GLN A 310 -18.95 36.28 21.44
N PRO A 311 -17.86 36.92 20.96
CA PRO A 311 -17.24 36.55 19.69
C PRO A 311 -16.81 35.06 19.65
N LEU A 312 -16.27 34.50 20.72
CA LEU A 312 -15.87 33.10 20.80
C LEU A 312 -17.08 32.15 20.65
N LEU A 313 -18.23 32.50 21.26
CA LEU A 313 -19.46 31.76 21.09
C LEU A 313 -19.97 31.82 19.66
N ASP A 314 -19.97 32.99 19.04
CA ASP A 314 -20.48 33.17 17.68
C ASP A 314 -19.57 32.50 16.64
N GLU A 315 -18.26 32.56 16.80
CA GLU A 315 -17.30 31.84 15.97
C GLU A 315 -17.48 30.33 16.08
N THR A 316 -17.61 29.80 17.31
CA THR A 316 -17.85 28.37 17.56
C THR A 316 -19.15 27.90 16.92
N LYS A 317 -20.21 28.70 17.02
CA LYS A 317 -21.53 28.42 16.47
C LYS A 317 -21.52 28.43 14.93
N VAL A 318 -20.83 29.38 14.30
CA VAL A 318 -20.66 29.43 12.85
C VAL A 318 -19.81 28.24 12.40
N GLY A 319 -18.68 27.98 13.02
CA GLY A 319 -17.77 26.90 12.68
C GLY A 319 -18.42 25.52 12.72
N ILE A 320 -19.15 25.20 13.80
CA ILE A 320 -19.86 23.91 13.91
C ILE A 320 -20.96 23.78 12.86
N ARG A 321 -21.73 24.84 12.61
CA ARG A 321 -22.79 24.81 11.58
C ARG A 321 -22.23 24.65 10.18
N ASP A 322 -21.11 25.31 9.86
CA ASP A 322 -20.42 25.14 8.59
C ASP A 322 -19.84 23.72 8.44
N LEU A 323 -19.29 23.15 9.53
CA LEU A 323 -18.82 21.78 9.55
C LEU A 323 -19.94 20.77 9.24
N ILE A 324 -21.09 20.90 9.91
CA ILE A 324 -22.27 20.05 9.67
C ILE A 324 -22.81 20.24 8.25
N LYS A 325 -22.85 21.49 7.76
CA LYS A 325 -23.31 21.80 6.41
C LYS A 325 -22.41 21.21 5.31
N LYS A 326 -21.09 21.25 5.52
CA LYS A 326 -20.11 20.66 4.59
C LYS A 326 -20.17 19.13 4.58
N ASN A 327 -20.59 18.50 5.68
CA ASN A 327 -20.63 17.05 5.87
C ASN A 327 -22.05 16.56 6.23
N PRO A 328 -23.02 16.65 5.30
CA PRO A 328 -24.42 16.37 5.59
C PRO A 328 -24.69 14.90 5.96
N GLU A 329 -23.89 13.97 5.47
CA GLU A 329 -24.01 12.52 5.72
C GLU A 329 -23.10 12.03 6.87
N ALA A 330 -22.39 12.95 7.55
CA ALA A 330 -21.45 12.58 8.59
C ALA A 330 -22.13 11.99 9.82
N PRO A 331 -21.70 10.81 10.31
CA PRO A 331 -22.14 10.29 11.59
C PRO A 331 -21.79 11.22 12.75
N GLY A 332 -22.68 11.36 13.72
CA GLY A 332 -22.46 12.20 14.91
C GLY A 332 -22.84 13.68 14.75
N LYS A 333 -23.39 14.10 13.62
CA LYS A 333 -23.82 15.50 13.40
C LYS A 333 -24.89 15.99 14.40
N GLU A 334 -25.83 15.10 14.74
CA GLU A 334 -26.90 15.43 15.68
C GLU A 334 -26.35 15.64 17.09
N GLN A 335 -25.44 14.77 17.53
CA GLN A 335 -24.79 14.89 18.83
C GLN A 335 -23.95 16.16 18.94
N LEU A 336 -23.28 16.56 17.86
CA LEU A 336 -22.48 17.78 17.84
C LEU A 336 -23.39 19.03 17.87
N ASP A 337 -24.51 19.03 17.11
CA ASP A 337 -25.48 20.11 17.11
C ASP A 337 -26.19 20.23 18.48
N ASP A 338 -26.54 19.11 19.11
CA ASP A 338 -27.11 19.09 20.46
C ASP A 338 -26.16 19.70 21.49
N LYS A 339 -24.89 19.35 21.48
CA LYS A 339 -23.86 19.95 22.34
C LYS A 339 -23.76 21.46 22.14
N LEU A 340 -23.79 21.91 20.87
CA LEU A 340 -23.81 23.33 20.54
C LEU A 340 -25.08 24.02 21.09
N ASN A 341 -26.26 23.43 20.83
CA ASN A 341 -27.54 24.00 21.25
C ASN A 341 -27.63 24.09 22.77
N GLN A 342 -27.15 23.09 23.52
CA GLN A 342 -27.03 23.12 24.97
C GLN A 342 -26.12 24.27 25.45
N THR A 343 -24.95 24.46 24.81
CA THR A 343 -24.02 25.52 25.16
C THR A 343 -24.63 26.91 24.88
N VAL A 344 -25.26 27.09 23.74
CA VAL A 344 -25.96 28.33 23.36
C VAL A 344 -27.14 28.59 24.29
N GLY A 345 -27.90 27.55 24.65
CA GLY A 345 -29.02 27.64 25.59
C GLY A 345 -28.57 28.11 26.96
N ARG A 346 -27.49 27.49 27.53
CA ARG A 346 -26.93 27.92 28.81
C ARG A 346 -26.45 29.37 28.76
N TRP A 347 -25.77 29.77 27.67
CA TRP A 347 -25.35 31.15 27.47
C TRP A 347 -26.51 32.13 27.51
N LYS A 348 -27.57 31.87 26.75
CA LYS A 348 -28.77 32.73 26.69
C LYS A 348 -29.46 32.87 28.07
N VAL A 349 -29.68 31.75 28.74
CA VAL A 349 -30.27 31.76 30.07
C VAL A 349 -29.48 32.61 31.04
N ARG A 350 -28.16 32.48 31.03
CA ARG A 350 -27.25 33.25 31.92
C ARG A 350 -27.23 34.72 31.55
N TYR A 351 -27.09 35.04 30.26
CA TYR A 351 -27.13 36.42 29.80
C TYR A 351 -28.39 37.15 30.25
N PHE A 352 -29.56 36.52 30.06
CA PHE A 352 -30.85 37.11 30.53
C PHE A 352 -30.94 37.19 32.06
N SER A 353 -30.43 36.21 32.78
CA SER A 353 -30.37 36.24 34.24
C SER A 353 -29.56 37.43 34.78
N PHE A 354 -28.43 37.70 34.16
CA PHE A 354 -27.57 38.88 34.55
C PHE A 354 -28.21 40.19 34.13
N LEU A 355 -28.88 40.28 33.00
CA LEU A 355 -29.63 41.49 32.61
C LEU A 355 -30.76 41.81 33.59
N THR A 356 -31.54 40.81 33.97
CA THR A 356 -32.62 40.98 34.94
C THR A 356 -32.08 41.38 36.32
N ALA A 357 -31.00 40.75 36.78
CA ALA A 357 -30.34 41.10 38.02
C ALA A 357 -29.78 42.56 38.01
N SER A 358 -29.19 42.97 36.85
CA SER A 358 -28.74 44.35 36.66
C SER A 358 -29.88 45.35 36.74
N SER A 359 -31.02 45.06 36.09
CA SER A 359 -32.18 45.95 36.13
C SER A 359 -32.78 46.07 37.53
N ALA A 360 -32.88 44.94 38.27
CA ALA A 360 -33.34 44.93 39.65
C ALA A 360 -32.38 45.72 40.60
N ALA A 361 -31.06 45.55 40.41
CA ALA A 361 -30.07 46.29 41.21
C ALA A 361 -30.10 47.80 40.93
N VAL A 362 -30.39 48.24 39.70
CA VAL A 362 -30.58 49.65 39.38
C VAL A 362 -31.78 50.24 40.09
N LEU A 363 -32.91 49.53 40.16
CA LEU A 363 -34.13 49.96 40.86
C LEU A 363 -33.90 50.10 42.35
N ASN A 364 -33.01 49.30 42.95
CA ASN A 364 -32.69 49.35 44.39
C ASN A 364 -31.69 50.49 44.75
N VAL A 365 -31.00 51.10 43.78
CA VAL A 365 -30.06 52.20 44.00
C VAL A 365 -30.71 53.58 43.79
N THR A 366 -31.74 53.65 42.92
CA THR A 366 -32.54 54.85 42.71
C THR A 366 -33.57 55.08 43.82
#